data_f1af4f8d9ffe64fc6e83e119cc6c8adf
#
_entry.id   f1af4f8d9ffe64fc6e83e119cc6c8adf
#
_cell.length_a   1.000
_cell.length_b   1.000
_cell.length_c   1.000
_cell.angle_alpha   90.00
_cell.angle_beta   90.00
_cell.angle_gamma   90.00
#
_symmetry.space_group_name_H-M   'P 1'
#
loop_
_entity.id
_entity.type
_entity.pdbx_description
1 polymer ?
#
loop_
_entity_poly.entity_id
_entity_poly.type
_entity_poly.pdbx_seq_one_letter_code
_entity_poly.pdbx_strand_id
1 'polypeptide(L)'
;MEVSVKNRRVTVTGPRGTLHRDFSHQFVDIRKEGNRVIVDLWFGLHKNISVVRTICSHIRNMITGVTHGYRYKMRFVYAHFPINVAINKEGKKVEIRNFLGEKRVRHITMQEGVTVAKSDAQKDEIILEGNDIEAVSISGMVCVEMWWIASQIHLSVLVRNKDIRKFLDGIYVSEKELCVAEENEEEDE
;
A
#
# COMPACT_ATOMS: atom_id res chain seq x y z
N MET A 1 1.34 -21.27 5.55
CA MET A 1 1.23 -20.58 4.25
C MET A 1 1.81 -21.43 3.13
N GLU A 2 1.32 -21.26 1.90
CA GLU A 2 1.77 -22.01 0.74
C GLU A 2 2.22 -21.04 -0.37
N VAL A 3 3.38 -21.33 -0.96
CA VAL A 3 3.90 -20.56 -2.11
C VAL A 3 3.96 -21.49 -3.30
N SER A 4 3.36 -21.11 -4.42
CA SER A 4 3.47 -21.83 -5.70
C SER A 4 4.04 -20.92 -6.79
N VAL A 5 4.87 -21.49 -7.64
CA VAL A 5 5.53 -20.78 -8.74
C VAL A 5 5.26 -21.55 -10.04
N LYS A 6 4.67 -20.87 -11.03
CA LYS A 6 4.45 -21.42 -12.37
C LYS A 6 4.70 -20.35 -13.43
N ASN A 7 5.58 -20.62 -14.39
CA ASN A 7 5.86 -19.71 -15.52
C ASN A 7 6.14 -18.26 -15.09
N ARG A 8 7.00 -18.04 -14.11
CA ARG A 8 7.32 -16.72 -13.51
C ARG A 8 6.12 -16.01 -12.87
N ARG A 9 5.01 -16.71 -12.68
CA ARG A 9 3.88 -16.24 -11.91
C ARG A 9 3.94 -16.84 -10.52
N VAL A 10 3.99 -16.00 -9.50
CA VAL A 10 4.10 -16.40 -8.09
C VAL A 10 2.72 -16.20 -7.45
N THR A 11 2.26 -17.25 -6.76
CA THR A 11 1.03 -17.20 -5.97
C THR A 11 1.36 -17.57 -4.53
N VAL A 12 0.93 -16.75 -3.60
CA VAL A 12 1.11 -16.93 -2.16
C VAL A 12 -0.25 -17.04 -1.50
N THR A 13 -0.50 -18.16 -0.83
CA THR A 13 -1.74 -18.42 -0.10
C THR A 13 -1.45 -18.49 1.41
N GLY A 14 -2.24 -17.82 2.21
CA GLY A 14 -2.11 -17.80 3.67
C GLY A 14 -3.42 -17.50 4.37
N PRO A 15 -3.37 -17.25 5.70
CA PRO A 15 -4.56 -17.11 6.53
C PRO A 15 -5.45 -15.93 6.13
N ARG A 16 -4.89 -14.86 5.60
CA ARG A 16 -5.64 -13.64 5.22
C ARG A 16 -6.12 -13.65 3.78
N GLY A 17 -5.72 -14.63 2.95
CA GLY A 17 -6.14 -14.74 1.56
C GLY A 17 -5.03 -15.20 0.63
N THR A 18 -5.23 -14.96 -0.65
CA THR A 18 -4.29 -15.36 -1.72
C THR A 18 -3.89 -14.13 -2.51
N LEU A 19 -2.59 -13.95 -2.70
CA LEU A 19 -2.01 -12.93 -3.58
C LEU A 19 -1.31 -13.61 -4.75
N HIS A 20 -1.40 -12.99 -5.92
CA HIS A 20 -0.69 -13.45 -7.12
C HIS A 20 0.00 -12.29 -7.80
N ARG A 21 1.17 -12.56 -8.38
CA ARG A 21 1.93 -11.59 -9.14
C ARG A 21 2.62 -12.23 -10.33
N ASP A 22 2.61 -11.53 -11.45
CA ASP A 22 3.22 -11.96 -12.71
C ASP A 22 4.54 -11.20 -12.94
N PHE A 23 5.62 -11.95 -13.13
CA PHE A 23 6.95 -11.45 -13.45
C PHE A 23 7.39 -11.83 -14.87
N SER A 24 6.46 -12.20 -15.75
CA SER A 24 6.76 -12.67 -17.11
C SER A 24 7.52 -11.63 -17.95
N HIS A 25 7.34 -10.35 -17.66
CA HIS A 25 8.02 -9.23 -18.31
C HIS A 25 9.52 -9.14 -17.96
N GLN A 26 10.00 -9.88 -16.97
CA GLN A 26 11.40 -9.90 -16.56
C GLN A 26 12.10 -11.18 -17.04
N PHE A 27 13.37 -11.04 -17.43
CA PHE A 27 14.21 -12.17 -17.85
C PHE A 27 14.88 -12.83 -16.63
N VAL A 28 14.06 -13.42 -15.76
CA VAL A 28 14.50 -14.13 -14.56
C VAL A 28 13.96 -15.54 -14.55
N ASP A 29 14.67 -16.42 -13.88
CA ASP A 29 14.19 -17.75 -13.54
C ASP A 29 13.78 -17.77 -12.08
N ILE A 30 12.54 -18.18 -11.82
CA ILE A 30 11.97 -18.26 -10.48
C ILE A 30 11.57 -19.72 -10.24
N ARG A 31 12.17 -20.35 -9.25
CA ARG A 31 11.85 -21.72 -8.88
C ARG A 31 11.67 -21.87 -7.36
N LYS A 32 10.89 -22.87 -6.98
CA LYS A 32 10.70 -23.25 -5.59
C LYS A 32 11.46 -24.56 -5.34
N GLU A 33 12.34 -24.56 -4.37
CA GLU A 33 13.07 -25.75 -3.90
C GLU A 33 12.76 -25.94 -2.40
N GLY A 34 11.90 -26.94 -2.13
CA GLY A 34 11.45 -27.17 -0.75
C GLY A 34 10.77 -25.96 -0.14
N ASN A 35 11.38 -25.38 0.90
CA ASN A 35 10.87 -24.20 1.61
C ASN A 35 11.52 -22.87 1.17
N ARG A 36 12.28 -22.88 0.07
CA ARG A 36 12.97 -21.69 -0.43
C ARG A 36 12.47 -21.34 -1.83
N VAL A 37 12.37 -20.04 -2.10
CA VAL A 37 12.15 -19.51 -3.45
C VAL A 37 13.48 -18.95 -3.94
N ILE A 38 13.95 -19.46 -5.07
CA ILE A 38 15.21 -19.08 -5.68
C ILE A 38 14.90 -18.23 -6.91
N VAL A 39 15.59 -17.12 -7.04
CA VAL A 39 15.46 -16.20 -8.18
C VAL A 39 16.82 -16.04 -8.83
N ASP A 40 16.97 -16.55 -10.04
CA ASP A 40 18.22 -16.54 -10.78
C ASP A 40 18.12 -15.63 -12.00
N LEU A 41 19.21 -14.96 -12.32
CA LEU A 41 19.35 -14.18 -13.55
C LEU A 41 20.59 -14.69 -14.31
N TRP A 42 20.35 -15.43 -15.38
CA TRP A 42 21.40 -15.98 -16.21
C TRP A 42 21.99 -14.89 -17.12
N PHE A 43 23.32 -14.82 -17.19
CA PHE A 43 24.08 -13.86 -18.03
C PHE A 43 23.66 -12.40 -17.83
N GLY A 44 23.30 -12.06 -16.58
CA GLY A 44 22.79 -10.74 -16.24
C GLY A 44 23.86 -9.64 -16.40
N LEU A 45 23.49 -8.59 -17.12
CA LEU A 45 24.26 -7.35 -17.13
C LEU A 45 24.17 -6.67 -15.76
N HIS A 46 25.20 -5.91 -15.38
CA HIS A 46 25.26 -5.20 -14.10
C HIS A 46 24.00 -4.37 -13.79
N LYS A 47 23.38 -3.77 -14.81
CA LYS A 47 22.12 -3.00 -14.67
C LYS A 47 20.92 -3.88 -14.31
N ASN A 48 20.92 -5.14 -14.73
CA ASN A 48 19.77 -6.04 -14.55
C ASN A 48 19.84 -6.85 -13.25
N ILE A 49 21.03 -6.93 -12.61
CA ILE A 49 21.21 -7.67 -11.35
C ILE A 49 20.30 -7.13 -10.24
N SER A 50 20.05 -5.82 -10.22
CA SER A 50 19.16 -5.19 -9.23
C SER A 50 17.72 -5.73 -9.26
N VAL A 51 17.24 -6.22 -10.41
CA VAL A 51 15.91 -6.79 -10.59
C VAL A 51 15.68 -8.00 -9.68
N VAL A 52 16.71 -8.83 -9.49
CA VAL A 52 16.65 -10.02 -8.62
C VAL A 52 16.23 -9.61 -7.20
N ARG A 53 16.88 -8.59 -6.63
CA ARG A 53 16.55 -8.09 -5.30
C ARG A 53 15.13 -7.51 -5.23
N THR A 54 14.69 -6.83 -6.27
CA THR A 54 13.34 -6.28 -6.36
C THR A 54 12.29 -7.40 -6.33
N ILE A 55 12.47 -8.46 -7.11
CA ILE A 55 11.55 -9.60 -7.14
C ILE A 55 11.50 -10.30 -5.77
N CYS A 56 12.66 -10.54 -5.15
CA CYS A 56 12.72 -11.11 -3.81
C CYS A 56 11.96 -10.25 -2.79
N SER A 57 12.08 -8.92 -2.87
CA SER A 57 11.35 -8.00 -1.99
C SER A 57 9.84 -8.05 -2.22
N HIS A 58 9.39 -8.13 -3.47
CA HIS A 58 7.98 -8.30 -3.78
C HIS A 58 7.41 -9.61 -3.23
N ILE A 59 8.13 -10.73 -3.40
CA ILE A 59 7.71 -12.02 -2.85
C ILE A 59 7.63 -11.96 -1.32
N ARG A 60 8.64 -11.36 -0.66
CA ARG A 60 8.63 -11.15 0.78
C ARG A 60 7.42 -10.32 1.22
N ASN A 61 7.14 -9.21 0.53
CA ASN A 61 5.99 -8.37 0.83
C ASN A 61 4.66 -9.13 0.65
N MET A 62 4.54 -9.98 -0.35
CA MET A 62 3.35 -10.83 -0.52
C MET A 62 3.20 -11.80 0.66
N ILE A 63 4.29 -12.42 1.11
CA ILE A 63 4.29 -13.32 2.26
C ILE A 63 3.82 -12.58 3.52
N THR A 64 4.46 -11.45 3.86
CA THR A 64 4.08 -10.62 5.01
C THR A 64 2.63 -10.13 4.91
N GLY A 65 2.19 -9.73 3.72
CA GLY A 65 0.83 -9.26 3.51
C GLY A 65 -0.24 -10.33 3.73
N VAL A 66 0.03 -11.59 3.33
CA VAL A 66 -0.90 -12.70 3.51
C VAL A 66 -0.87 -13.25 4.95
N THR A 67 0.21 -13.06 5.70
CA THR A 67 0.33 -13.48 7.10
C THR A 67 -0.15 -12.38 8.06
N HIS A 68 0.45 -11.21 8.02
CA HIS A 68 0.22 -10.11 8.98
C HIS A 68 -0.73 -9.04 8.44
N GLY A 69 -0.72 -8.78 7.13
CA GLY A 69 -1.42 -7.66 6.51
C GLY A 69 -0.75 -6.31 6.78
N TYR A 70 -1.13 -5.31 6.02
CA TYR A 70 -0.56 -3.95 6.11
C TYR A 70 -1.60 -2.96 6.61
N ARG A 71 -1.17 -2.07 7.52
CA ARG A 71 -1.96 -0.98 8.06
C ARG A 71 -1.20 0.33 7.89
N TYR A 72 -1.82 1.31 7.23
CA TYR A 72 -1.30 2.67 7.10
C TYR A 72 -2.21 3.62 7.85
N LYS A 73 -1.63 4.43 8.75
CA LYS A 73 -2.32 5.52 9.42
C LYS A 73 -2.04 6.81 8.69
N MET A 74 -3.08 7.54 8.36
CA MET A 74 -2.97 8.84 7.69
C MET A 74 -3.57 9.92 8.57
N ARG A 75 -2.82 10.99 8.77
CA ARG A 75 -3.20 12.13 9.61
C ARG A 75 -3.59 13.32 8.75
N PHE A 76 -4.64 14.03 9.17
CA PHE A 76 -5.05 15.27 8.57
C PHE A 76 -4.24 16.42 9.14
N VAL A 77 -3.64 17.22 8.26
CA VAL A 77 -2.90 18.41 8.60
C VAL A 77 -3.63 19.61 8.00
N TYR A 78 -4.02 20.55 8.85
CA TYR A 78 -4.70 21.78 8.44
C TYR A 78 -4.36 22.92 9.40
N ALA A 79 -4.28 24.15 8.89
CA ALA A 79 -4.01 25.32 9.69
C ALA A 79 -5.31 25.95 10.22
N HIS A 80 -6.30 26.17 9.34
CA HIS A 80 -7.54 26.89 9.68
C HIS A 80 -8.79 26.09 9.35
N PHE A 81 -8.87 25.48 8.17
CA PHE A 81 -10.05 24.77 7.70
C PHE A 81 -9.99 23.29 8.08
N PRO A 82 -10.81 22.81 9.03
CA PRO A 82 -10.80 21.40 9.41
C PRO A 82 -11.25 20.53 8.22
N ILE A 83 -10.47 19.50 7.92
CA ILE A 83 -10.78 18.55 6.85
C ILE A 83 -11.82 17.56 7.36
N ASN A 84 -12.96 17.49 6.64
CA ASN A 84 -14.03 16.56 6.98
C ASN A 84 -13.96 15.35 6.05
N VAL A 85 -13.78 14.17 6.63
CA VAL A 85 -13.76 12.90 5.88
C VAL A 85 -14.96 12.07 6.25
N ALA A 86 -15.74 11.69 5.24
CA ALA A 86 -16.83 10.74 5.34
C ALA A 86 -16.41 9.44 4.65
N ILE A 87 -16.60 8.32 5.32
CA ILE A 87 -16.28 6.98 4.81
C ILE A 87 -17.60 6.26 4.60
N ASN A 88 -17.75 5.57 3.45
CA ASN A 88 -18.93 4.74 3.19
C ASN A 88 -18.95 3.54 4.17
N LYS A 89 -20.14 3.00 4.47
CA LYS A 89 -20.34 1.85 5.37
C LYS A 89 -19.49 0.63 4.98
N GLU A 90 -19.18 0.48 3.72
CA GLU A 90 -18.33 -0.61 3.22
C GLU A 90 -16.82 -0.34 3.33
N GLY A 91 -16.40 0.86 3.76
CA GLY A 91 -14.98 1.24 3.79
C GLY A 91 -14.29 1.37 2.42
N LYS A 92 -15.05 1.35 1.32
CA LYS A 92 -14.50 1.35 -0.05
C LYS A 92 -14.47 2.71 -0.72
N LYS A 93 -15.20 3.69 -0.18
CA LYS A 93 -15.26 5.05 -0.74
C LYS A 93 -15.04 6.07 0.36
N VAL A 94 -14.21 7.05 0.05
CA VAL A 94 -13.88 8.16 0.94
C VAL A 94 -14.28 9.46 0.27
N GLU A 95 -15.01 10.30 0.99
CA GLU A 95 -15.38 11.64 0.57
C GLU A 95 -14.65 12.65 1.44
N ILE A 96 -13.92 13.56 0.82
CA ILE A 96 -13.20 14.64 1.49
C ILE A 96 -13.90 15.95 1.21
N ARG A 97 -14.27 16.67 2.28
CA ARG A 97 -15.00 17.93 2.24
C ARG A 97 -14.25 19.01 3.01
N ASN A 98 -14.51 20.24 2.65
CA ASN A 98 -13.96 21.44 3.32
C ASN A 98 -12.41 21.54 3.29
N PHE A 99 -11.76 20.94 2.29
CA PHE A 99 -10.34 21.14 2.10
C PHE A 99 -10.07 22.59 1.68
N LEU A 100 -9.29 23.33 2.49
CA LEU A 100 -9.02 24.78 2.31
C LEU A 100 -10.29 25.63 2.14
N GLY A 101 -11.43 25.23 2.70
CA GLY A 101 -12.70 25.94 2.56
C GLY A 101 -13.37 25.76 1.20
N GLU A 102 -12.89 24.85 0.35
CA GLU A 102 -13.51 24.57 -0.95
C GLU A 102 -14.91 23.96 -0.78
N LYS A 103 -15.85 24.37 -1.63
CA LYS A 103 -17.20 23.76 -1.70
C LYS A 103 -17.19 22.41 -2.43
N ARG A 104 -16.13 22.10 -3.17
CA ARG A 104 -15.99 20.87 -3.93
C ARG A 104 -15.83 19.68 -2.99
N VAL A 105 -16.59 18.62 -3.23
CA VAL A 105 -16.42 17.32 -2.57
C VAL A 105 -15.50 16.45 -3.45
N ARG A 106 -14.50 15.85 -2.84
CA ARG A 106 -13.55 14.96 -3.51
C ARG A 106 -13.91 13.52 -3.18
N HIS A 107 -14.26 12.75 -4.18
CA HIS A 107 -14.63 11.33 -4.04
C HIS A 107 -13.45 10.44 -4.45
N ILE A 108 -13.10 9.49 -3.60
CA ILE A 108 -12.00 8.56 -3.83
C ILE A 108 -12.53 7.15 -3.63
N THR A 109 -12.27 6.28 -4.60
CA THR A 109 -12.62 4.85 -4.51
C THR A 109 -11.35 4.08 -4.20
N MET A 110 -11.40 3.22 -3.18
CA MET A 110 -10.27 2.38 -2.78
C MET A 110 -10.05 1.24 -3.78
N GLN A 111 -8.83 0.75 -3.83
CA GLN A 111 -8.49 -0.45 -4.59
C GLN A 111 -9.17 -1.68 -3.99
N GLU A 112 -9.30 -2.73 -4.81
CA GLU A 112 -9.83 -4.02 -4.35
C GLU A 112 -8.96 -4.60 -3.22
N GLY A 113 -9.61 -5.11 -2.18
CA GLY A 113 -8.91 -5.68 -1.03
C GLY A 113 -8.40 -4.66 0.01
N VAL A 114 -8.68 -3.36 -0.18
CA VAL A 114 -8.33 -2.32 0.80
C VAL A 114 -9.59 -1.77 1.45
N THR A 115 -9.57 -1.65 2.78
CA THR A 115 -10.63 -1.06 3.59
C THR A 115 -10.12 0.16 4.32
N VAL A 116 -11.00 1.14 4.51
CA VAL A 116 -10.69 2.37 5.24
C VAL A 116 -11.62 2.49 6.43
N ALA A 117 -11.05 2.80 7.59
CA ALA A 117 -11.76 3.10 8.81
C ALA A 117 -11.30 4.43 9.41
N LYS A 118 -12.12 5.05 10.25
CA LYS A 118 -11.68 6.16 11.11
C LYS A 118 -10.94 5.59 12.30
N SER A 119 -9.91 6.27 12.75
CA SER A 119 -9.24 5.93 14.00
C SER A 119 -10.14 6.31 15.19
N ASP A 120 -10.29 5.39 16.12
CA ASP A 120 -10.96 5.67 17.39
C ASP A 120 -10.02 6.38 18.39
N ALA A 121 -8.70 6.23 18.18
CA ALA A 121 -7.69 6.79 19.06
C ALA A 121 -7.46 8.30 18.81
N GLN A 122 -7.55 8.75 17.57
CA GLN A 122 -7.32 10.13 17.17
C GLN A 122 -8.39 10.64 16.21
N LYS A 123 -8.93 11.83 16.49
CA LYS A 123 -10.05 12.41 15.73
C LYS A 123 -9.70 12.69 14.25
N ASP A 124 -8.46 13.12 13.99
CA ASP A 124 -8.04 13.58 12.66
C ASP A 124 -7.14 12.54 11.97
N GLU A 125 -7.53 11.26 12.09
CA GLU A 125 -6.78 10.15 11.55
C GLU A 125 -7.70 9.13 10.88
N ILE A 126 -7.23 8.56 9.78
CA ILE A 126 -7.83 7.42 9.10
C ILE A 126 -6.83 6.27 9.00
N ILE A 127 -7.34 5.06 9.04
CA ILE A 127 -6.59 3.81 8.95
C ILE A 127 -6.97 3.12 7.65
N LEU A 128 -5.97 2.74 6.87
CA LEU A 128 -6.13 1.90 5.69
C LEU A 128 -5.55 0.53 5.97
N GLU A 129 -6.31 -0.51 5.68
CA GLU A 129 -5.89 -1.90 5.87
C GLU A 129 -6.05 -2.70 4.59
N GLY A 130 -5.11 -3.61 4.35
CA GLY A 130 -5.16 -4.52 3.22
C GLY A 130 -4.04 -5.55 3.25
N ASN A 131 -4.16 -6.55 2.38
CA ASN A 131 -3.16 -7.62 2.29
C ASN A 131 -2.04 -7.29 1.30
N ASP A 132 -2.33 -6.54 0.25
CA ASP A 132 -1.32 -6.11 -0.72
C ASP A 132 -0.78 -4.73 -0.37
N ILE A 133 0.52 -4.65 -0.10
CA ILE A 133 1.21 -3.39 0.20
C ILE A 133 1.06 -2.36 -0.93
N GLU A 134 1.03 -2.82 -2.19
CA GLU A 134 0.87 -1.92 -3.34
C GLU A 134 -0.54 -1.36 -3.37
N ALA A 135 -1.57 -2.19 -3.21
CA ALA A 135 -2.95 -1.75 -3.16
C ALA A 135 -3.20 -0.78 -1.99
N VAL A 136 -2.65 -1.05 -0.80
CA VAL A 136 -2.75 -0.16 0.38
C VAL A 136 -2.01 1.15 0.13
N SER A 137 -0.77 1.11 -0.35
CA SER A 137 0.02 2.31 -0.63
C SER A 137 -0.59 3.12 -1.78
N ILE A 138 -1.15 2.48 -2.79
CA ILE A 138 -1.90 3.10 -3.86
C ILE A 138 -3.16 3.76 -3.31
N SER A 139 -3.96 3.11 -2.49
CA SER A 139 -5.18 3.69 -1.90
C SER A 139 -4.89 4.87 -1.00
N GLY A 140 -3.85 4.80 -0.17
CA GLY A 140 -3.32 5.97 0.55
C GLY A 140 -2.78 7.03 -0.39
N MET A 141 -2.49 6.66 -1.54
CA MET A 141 -1.68 7.37 -2.51
C MET A 141 -2.06 7.14 -3.95
N VAL A 142 -3.19 7.23 -4.60
CA VAL A 142 -3.36 7.51 -6.02
C VAL A 142 -4.71 7.83 -6.53
N CYS A 143 -4.73 8.52 -7.59
CA CYS A 143 -5.87 8.81 -8.41
C CYS A 143 -5.71 8.71 -9.92
N VAL A 144 -6.80 8.41 -10.56
CA VAL A 144 -7.29 8.80 -11.90
C VAL A 144 -6.61 8.21 -13.11
N GLU A 145 -7.47 7.68 -13.93
CA GLU A 145 -7.31 7.36 -15.34
C GLU A 145 -6.14 8.09 -16.00
N MET A 146 -5.26 7.30 -16.58
CA MET A 146 -4.12 7.67 -17.38
C MET A 146 -2.80 8.02 -16.65
N TRP A 147 -1.99 6.98 -16.52
CA TRP A 147 -0.55 7.00 -16.79
C TRP A 147 0.37 7.83 -15.90
N TRP A 148 0.29 7.86 -14.64
CA TRP A 148 1.40 8.20 -13.73
C TRP A 148 0.97 8.03 -12.28
N ILE A 149 1.62 7.14 -11.65
CA ILE A 149 1.64 6.70 -10.27
C ILE A 149 1.73 7.86 -9.30
N ALA A 150 0.75 8.04 -8.47
CA ALA A 150 0.86 8.69 -7.17
C ALA A 150 -0.46 8.64 -6.37
N SER A 151 -0.41 8.52 -5.12
CA SER A 151 -1.27 8.65 -3.94
C SER A 151 -2.69 9.20 -4.06
N GLN A 152 -3.74 8.40 -4.03
CA GLN A 152 -5.11 8.90 -4.17
C GLN A 152 -5.52 9.91 -3.11
N ILE A 153 -5.45 9.55 -1.84
CA ILE A 153 -5.90 10.42 -0.76
C ILE A 153 -5.02 11.66 -0.65
N HIS A 154 -3.70 11.47 -0.60
CA HIS A 154 -2.76 12.57 -0.48
C HIS A 154 -2.82 13.53 -1.68
N LEU A 155 -2.79 13.02 -2.91
CA LEU A 155 -2.81 13.88 -4.10
C LEU A 155 -4.15 14.53 -4.37
N SER A 156 -5.24 13.91 -3.93
CA SER A 156 -6.56 14.54 -4.06
C SER A 156 -6.67 15.83 -3.23
N VAL A 157 -5.85 15.96 -2.18
CA VAL A 157 -5.83 17.11 -1.26
C VAL A 157 -4.55 17.95 -1.36
N LEU A 158 -3.88 17.93 -2.49
CA LEU A 158 -2.77 18.85 -2.74
C LEU A 158 -3.26 20.27 -3.02
N VAL A 159 -2.53 21.25 -2.49
CA VAL A 159 -2.77 22.67 -2.72
C VAL A 159 -2.36 23.03 -4.14
N ARG A 160 -3.30 23.57 -4.92
CA ARG A 160 -3.05 23.92 -6.32
C ARG A 160 -2.38 25.29 -6.44
N ASN A 161 -1.37 25.41 -7.31
CA ASN A 161 -0.65 26.65 -7.63
C ASN A 161 0.02 27.33 -6.42
N LYS A 162 0.37 26.57 -5.40
CA LYS A 162 1.08 27.05 -4.21
C LYS A 162 2.31 26.19 -3.94
N ASP A 163 3.28 26.77 -3.23
CA ASP A 163 4.47 26.05 -2.80
C ASP A 163 4.10 25.08 -1.64
N ILE A 164 4.21 23.79 -1.90
CA ILE A 164 3.93 22.72 -0.92
C ILE A 164 4.89 22.75 0.29
N ARG A 165 6.00 23.47 0.22
CA ARG A 165 6.91 23.66 1.36
C ARG A 165 6.39 24.68 2.38
N LYS A 166 5.47 25.54 1.94
CA LYS A 166 4.85 26.59 2.79
C LYS A 166 3.42 26.25 3.17
N PHE A 167 2.66 25.68 2.24
CA PHE A 167 1.27 25.26 2.44
C PHE A 167 1.25 23.76 2.76
N LEU A 168 1.29 23.43 4.03
CA LEU A 168 1.42 22.08 4.54
C LEU A 168 0.07 21.36 4.71
N ASP A 169 -1.04 22.02 4.38
CA ASP A 169 -2.38 21.44 4.51
C ASP A 169 -2.53 20.22 3.59
N GLY A 170 -3.07 19.15 4.12
CA GLY A 170 -3.22 17.90 3.39
C GLY A 170 -3.44 16.69 4.29
N ILE A 171 -3.47 15.52 3.68
CA ILE A 171 -3.53 14.23 4.37
C ILE A 171 -2.25 13.47 4.08
N TYR A 172 -1.55 13.05 5.13
CA TYR A 172 -0.22 12.45 5.04
C TYR A 172 -0.18 11.12 5.78
N VAL A 173 0.61 10.17 5.24
CA VAL A 173 0.91 8.93 5.95
C VAL A 173 1.79 9.24 7.14
N SER A 174 1.30 8.97 8.35
CA SER A 174 2.03 9.16 9.60
C SER A 174 2.80 7.91 10.00
N GLU A 175 2.14 6.76 9.95
CA GLU A 175 2.69 5.50 10.41
C GLU A 175 2.37 4.36 9.42
N LYS A 176 3.28 3.39 9.36
CA LYS A 176 3.14 2.15 8.58
C LYS A 176 3.36 0.99 9.53
N GLU A 177 2.32 0.21 9.74
CA GLU A 177 2.32 -0.90 10.68
C GLU A 177 1.83 -2.19 10.00
N LEU A 178 1.96 -3.30 10.68
CA LEU A 178 1.32 -4.55 10.34
C LEU A 178 -0.02 -4.64 11.10
N CYS A 179 -1.02 -5.30 10.51
CA CYS A 179 -2.33 -5.47 11.16
C CYS A 179 -2.24 -6.40 12.38
N VAL A 180 -1.39 -7.44 12.27
CA VAL A 180 -1.07 -8.34 13.39
C VAL A 180 0.38 -8.04 13.77
N ALA A 181 0.61 -7.67 15.04
CA ALA A 181 1.95 -7.49 15.54
C ALA A 181 2.71 -8.83 15.43
N GLU A 182 3.97 -8.78 15.01
CA GLU A 182 4.86 -9.92 15.14
C GLU A 182 5.01 -10.16 16.65
N GLU A 183 4.55 -11.31 17.13
CA GLU A 183 5.01 -11.81 18.42
C GLU A 183 6.52 -12.02 18.24
N ASN A 184 7.32 -11.18 18.90
CA ASN A 184 8.75 -11.40 18.98
C ASN A 184 8.91 -12.75 19.68
N GLU A 185 9.18 -13.80 18.91
CA GLU A 185 9.83 -14.97 19.45
C GLU A 185 11.19 -14.45 19.93
N GLU A 186 11.26 -14.10 21.22
CA GLU A 186 12.53 -13.95 21.92
C GLU A 186 13.19 -15.31 21.78
N GLU A 187 14.21 -15.36 20.94
CA GLU A 187 15.14 -16.47 20.89
C GLU A 187 15.77 -16.56 22.28
N ASP A 188 15.20 -17.43 23.12
CA ASP A 188 15.88 -17.90 24.31
C ASP A 188 17.15 -18.62 23.86
N GLU A 189 18.30 -18.02 24.21
CA GLU A 189 19.65 -18.60 24.10
C GLU A 189 19.80 -19.92 24.89
#